data_ad3bcb1dfc1ca5daca45e72b755ad6dc
#
_entry.id   ad3bcb1dfc1ca5daca45e72b755ad6dc
#
_cell.length_a   1.000
_cell.length_b   1.000
_cell.length_c   1.000
_cell.angle_alpha   90.00
_cell.angle_beta   90.00
_cell.angle_gamma   90.00
#
_symmetry.space_group_name_H-M   'P 1'
#
loop_
_entity.id
_entity.type
_entity.pdbx_description
1 polymer ?
#
loop_
_entity_poly.entity_id
_entity_poly.type
_entity_poly.pdbx_seq_one_letter_code
_entity_poly.pdbx_strand_id
1 'polypeptide(L)'
;MPVPAGAVLPDYGDGGLYGFARGLRHWLHDRKAGWPAAEVAPGERALVVLLVIDGLGERFLDTVGWGSALHAAKHAGLSSVCPSTTASAITTLATGVAPVEHGLNGWFIHDRRFGGVIAPLPLIRRSGEPLEAFRLLPRLFPVAPMYRHACRPVTLVSPVQIAFSRFSLHHGRGAHIEPYEGLQDYVAAIVDMADALAHSGGLIHAYYPVFDMLSHQHGCRSAEAVACFTRVDAAFVSLQQALAGRDVRLLVTADHGFIDAPPERRIDLAPDGEVAAMLA
;
A
#
# COMPACT_ATOMS: atom_id res chain seq x y z
N MET A 1 5.96 -25.08 -14.48
CA MET A 1 6.97 -25.37 -13.45
C MET A 1 6.25 -25.51 -12.11
N PRO A 2 6.66 -26.45 -11.24
CA PRO A 2 6.07 -26.54 -9.91
C PRO A 2 6.35 -25.24 -9.13
N VAL A 3 5.38 -24.79 -8.34
CA VAL A 3 5.55 -23.66 -7.42
C VAL A 3 6.57 -24.06 -6.35
N PRO A 4 7.60 -23.24 -6.06
CA PRO A 4 8.56 -23.55 -5.01
C PRO A 4 7.87 -23.73 -3.65
N ALA A 5 8.39 -24.64 -2.82
CA ALA A 5 7.85 -24.87 -1.49
C ALA A 5 7.88 -23.58 -0.65
N GLY A 6 6.75 -23.22 -0.06
CA GLY A 6 6.59 -21.99 0.73
C GLY A 6 6.33 -20.72 -0.07
N ALA A 7 6.27 -20.78 -1.40
CA ALA A 7 5.81 -19.66 -2.21
C ALA A 7 4.28 -19.53 -2.15
N VAL A 8 3.81 -18.29 -2.06
CA VAL A 8 2.38 -17.95 -2.12
C VAL A 8 2.08 -17.41 -3.50
N LEU A 9 1.14 -18.03 -4.20
CA LEU A 9 0.63 -17.49 -5.45
C LEU A 9 -0.36 -16.36 -5.16
N PRO A 10 -0.34 -15.28 -5.96
CA PRO A 10 -1.31 -14.20 -5.80
C PRO A 10 -2.72 -14.71 -6.10
N ASP A 11 -3.65 -14.42 -5.22
CA ASP A 11 -5.07 -14.61 -5.46
C ASP A 11 -5.65 -13.30 -6.06
N TYR A 12 -6.12 -13.36 -7.29
CA TYR A 12 -6.82 -12.25 -7.94
C TYR A 12 -8.35 -12.34 -7.78
N GLY A 13 -8.83 -13.23 -6.92
CA GLY A 13 -10.19 -13.29 -6.39
C GLY A 13 -10.34 -12.46 -5.10
N ASP A 14 -11.18 -12.96 -4.20
CA ASP A 14 -11.50 -12.26 -2.95
C ASP A 14 -10.46 -12.49 -1.84
N GLY A 15 -9.59 -13.49 -1.96
CA GLY A 15 -8.51 -13.79 -1.00
C GLY A 15 -7.22 -12.99 -1.22
N GLY A 16 -7.23 -11.98 -2.07
CA GLY A 16 -6.06 -11.18 -2.37
C GLY A 16 -6.28 -9.67 -2.28
N LEU A 17 -5.17 -8.95 -2.23
CA LEU A 17 -5.14 -7.49 -2.16
C LEU A 17 -5.89 -6.83 -3.34
N TYR A 18 -5.85 -7.45 -4.52
CA TYR A 18 -6.60 -6.99 -5.67
C TYR A 18 -8.12 -7.06 -5.44
N GLY A 19 -8.62 -8.21 -4.95
CA GLY A 19 -10.04 -8.37 -4.62
C GLY A 19 -10.51 -7.36 -3.58
N PHE A 20 -9.68 -7.16 -2.55
CA PHE A 20 -9.89 -6.14 -1.53
C PHE A 20 -9.97 -4.72 -2.14
N ALA A 21 -9.00 -4.32 -2.98
CA ALA A 21 -8.98 -3.01 -3.64
C ALA A 21 -10.15 -2.82 -4.62
N ARG A 22 -10.52 -3.87 -5.36
CA ARG A 22 -11.70 -3.87 -6.25
C ARG A 22 -13.00 -3.66 -5.46
N GLY A 23 -13.14 -4.35 -4.34
CA GLY A 23 -14.28 -4.18 -3.43
C GLY A 23 -14.36 -2.77 -2.86
N LEU A 24 -13.22 -2.20 -2.43
CA LEU A 24 -13.12 -0.81 -1.99
C LEU A 24 -13.54 0.17 -3.08
N ARG A 25 -13.05 -0.03 -4.30
CA ARG A 25 -13.45 0.81 -5.45
C ARG A 25 -14.97 0.73 -5.69
N HIS A 26 -15.55 -0.47 -5.67
CA HIS A 26 -16.98 -0.64 -5.83
C HIS A 26 -17.76 0.11 -4.74
N TRP A 27 -17.37 -0.06 -3.48
CA TRP A 27 -17.98 0.63 -2.34
C TRP A 27 -17.86 2.17 -2.44
N LEU A 28 -16.76 2.69 -2.94
CA LEU A 28 -16.58 4.14 -3.13
C LEU A 28 -17.48 4.72 -4.22
N HIS A 29 -17.83 3.94 -5.24
CA HIS A 29 -18.60 4.40 -6.41
C HIS A 29 -20.10 4.08 -6.34
N ASP A 30 -20.53 3.24 -5.41
CA ASP A 30 -21.94 2.94 -5.18
C ASP A 30 -22.30 3.13 -3.69
N ARG A 31 -23.14 4.13 -3.41
CA ARG A 31 -23.60 4.42 -2.04
C ARG A 31 -24.40 3.27 -1.42
N LYS A 32 -24.98 2.40 -2.22
CA LYS A 32 -25.76 1.24 -1.76
C LYS A 32 -24.90 -0.01 -1.57
N ALA A 33 -23.70 -0.02 -2.12
CA ALA A 33 -22.80 -1.15 -1.98
C ALA A 33 -22.26 -1.27 -0.55
N GLY A 34 -22.30 -2.48 0.01
CA GLY A 34 -21.46 -2.89 1.12
C GLY A 34 -20.07 -3.26 0.63
N TRP A 35 -19.13 -3.34 1.55
CA TRP A 35 -17.78 -3.85 1.27
C TRP A 35 -17.57 -5.17 2.01
N PRO A 36 -17.72 -6.33 1.34
CA PRO A 36 -17.76 -7.63 2.00
C PRO A 36 -16.52 -7.95 2.81
N ALA A 37 -15.34 -7.60 2.29
CA ALA A 37 -14.06 -7.84 2.98
C ALA A 37 -13.91 -7.05 4.30
N ALA A 38 -14.70 -6.00 4.47
CA ALA A 38 -14.65 -5.14 5.63
C ALA A 38 -15.90 -5.27 6.53
N GLU A 39 -16.86 -6.11 6.14
CA GLU A 39 -18.17 -6.19 6.80
C GLU A 39 -18.82 -4.80 7.01
N VAL A 40 -18.54 -3.88 6.08
CA VAL A 40 -19.10 -2.53 6.13
C VAL A 40 -20.54 -2.59 5.69
N ALA A 41 -21.43 -2.22 6.58
CA ALA A 41 -22.85 -2.14 6.25
C ALA A 41 -23.08 -1.13 5.10
N PRO A 42 -23.97 -1.44 4.15
CA PRO A 42 -24.36 -0.46 3.15
C PRO A 42 -24.98 0.75 3.86
N GLY A 43 -24.49 1.93 3.54
CA GLY A 43 -25.00 3.16 4.15
C GLY A 43 -24.25 4.39 3.68
N GLU A 44 -24.95 5.49 3.62
CA GLU A 44 -24.37 6.76 3.15
C GLU A 44 -23.31 7.31 4.10
N ARG A 45 -23.40 6.96 5.38
CA ARG A 45 -22.57 7.51 6.47
C ARG A 45 -21.52 6.54 7.02
N ALA A 46 -21.30 5.40 6.36
CA ALA A 46 -20.25 4.48 6.79
C ALA A 46 -18.86 5.15 6.67
N LEU A 47 -18.11 5.20 7.76
CA LEU A 47 -16.74 5.70 7.80
C LEU A 47 -15.77 4.51 7.92
N VAL A 48 -14.85 4.40 6.97
CA VAL A 48 -13.80 3.40 6.96
C VAL A 48 -12.45 4.09 7.14
N VAL A 49 -11.68 3.65 8.12
CA VAL A 49 -10.27 4.00 8.29
C VAL A 49 -9.44 2.80 7.86
N LEU A 50 -8.75 2.91 6.74
CA LEU A 50 -7.86 1.90 6.20
C LEU A 50 -6.41 2.29 6.46
N LEU A 51 -5.73 1.56 7.33
CA LEU A 51 -4.30 1.69 7.56
C LEU A 51 -3.56 0.74 6.61
N VAL A 52 -2.65 1.26 5.82
CA VAL A 52 -1.72 0.48 5.00
C VAL A 52 -0.33 0.63 5.60
N ILE A 53 0.17 -0.43 6.23
CA ILE A 53 1.49 -0.45 6.85
C ILE A 53 2.41 -1.19 5.90
N ASP A 54 3.26 -0.44 5.20
CA ASP A 54 4.13 -0.95 4.15
C ASP A 54 5.06 -2.05 4.69
N GLY A 55 5.08 -3.17 3.97
CA GLY A 55 5.94 -4.31 4.26
C GLY A 55 5.55 -5.16 5.47
N LEU A 56 4.50 -4.80 6.23
CA LEU A 56 4.05 -5.58 7.41
C LEU A 56 3.25 -6.82 7.00
N GLY A 57 3.93 -7.80 6.44
CA GLY A 57 3.30 -9.02 5.97
C GLY A 57 2.85 -9.96 7.09
N GLU A 58 1.88 -10.82 6.76
CA GLU A 58 1.26 -11.79 7.64
C GLU A 58 2.28 -12.65 8.39
N ARG A 59 3.34 -13.13 7.71
CA ARG A 59 4.36 -13.98 8.32
C ARG A 59 5.12 -13.29 9.46
N PHE A 60 5.37 -11.98 9.34
CA PHE A 60 5.96 -11.21 10.44
C PHE A 60 4.98 -11.12 11.60
N LEU A 61 3.72 -10.82 11.32
CA LEU A 61 2.67 -10.67 12.32
C LEU A 61 2.46 -11.99 13.09
N ASP A 62 2.43 -13.13 12.40
CA ASP A 62 2.22 -14.45 13.00
C ASP A 62 3.44 -14.98 13.76
N THR A 63 4.61 -14.39 13.60
CA THR A 63 5.84 -14.82 14.29
C THR A 63 6.30 -13.79 15.31
N VAL A 64 6.90 -12.69 14.85
CA VAL A 64 7.45 -11.63 15.70
C VAL A 64 6.32 -10.82 16.37
N GLY A 65 5.23 -10.60 15.65
CA GLY A 65 4.05 -9.85 16.13
C GLY A 65 3.08 -10.69 16.99
N TRP A 66 3.39 -11.96 17.23
CA TRP A 66 2.50 -12.83 18.01
C TRP A 66 2.16 -12.22 19.38
N GLY A 67 0.86 -12.20 19.72
CA GLY A 67 0.36 -11.64 20.97
C GLY A 67 0.21 -10.10 20.99
N SER A 68 0.56 -9.39 19.93
CA SER A 68 0.29 -7.96 19.80
C SER A 68 -1.21 -7.67 19.55
N ALA A 69 -1.61 -6.42 19.67
CA ALA A 69 -2.98 -5.98 19.39
C ALA A 69 -3.34 -6.17 17.91
N LEU A 70 -2.40 -5.86 17.01
CA LEU A 70 -2.56 -6.11 15.57
C LEU A 70 -2.75 -7.59 15.26
N HIS A 71 -1.96 -8.47 15.89
CA HIS A 71 -2.13 -9.92 15.74
C HIS A 71 -3.48 -10.40 16.28
N ALA A 72 -3.91 -9.91 17.45
CA ALA A 72 -5.20 -10.24 18.03
C ALA A 72 -6.39 -9.77 17.17
N ALA A 73 -6.21 -8.70 16.41
CA ALA A 73 -7.22 -8.15 15.49
C ALA A 73 -7.17 -8.80 14.08
N LYS A 74 -6.25 -9.75 13.84
CA LYS A 74 -6.14 -10.41 12.54
C LYS A 74 -7.42 -11.17 12.20
N HIS A 75 -8.02 -10.83 11.05
CA HIS A 75 -9.23 -11.46 10.56
C HIS A 75 -8.93 -12.53 9.50
N ALA A 76 -8.10 -12.19 8.51
CA ALA A 76 -7.72 -13.07 7.41
C ALA A 76 -6.35 -12.71 6.84
N GLY A 77 -5.73 -13.67 6.16
CA GLY A 77 -4.56 -13.42 5.32
C GLY A 77 -5.00 -13.02 3.91
N LEU A 78 -4.30 -12.04 3.33
CA LEU A 78 -4.45 -11.67 1.93
C LEU A 78 -3.14 -11.90 1.20
N SER A 79 -3.20 -12.51 0.01
CA SER A 79 -2.02 -12.52 -0.86
C SER A 79 -1.84 -11.16 -1.53
N SER A 80 -0.60 -10.69 -1.63
CA SER A 80 -0.32 -9.48 -2.40
C SER A 80 -0.47 -9.73 -3.91
N VAL A 81 -0.40 -8.66 -4.70
CA VAL A 81 -0.34 -8.75 -6.16
C VAL A 81 1.03 -9.25 -6.65
N CYS A 82 1.14 -9.65 -7.90
CA CYS A 82 2.43 -10.05 -8.49
C CYS A 82 2.89 -9.01 -9.53
N PRO A 83 4.15 -8.56 -9.42
CA PRO A 83 5.07 -8.80 -8.31
C PRO A 83 4.65 -8.07 -7.02
N SER A 84 4.97 -8.69 -5.88
CA SER A 84 4.65 -8.17 -4.55
C SER A 84 5.66 -7.10 -4.14
N THR A 85 5.45 -5.89 -4.61
CA THR A 85 6.29 -4.70 -4.35
C THR A 85 5.41 -3.48 -4.20
N THR A 86 5.86 -2.51 -3.42
CA THR A 86 5.14 -1.26 -3.12
C THR A 86 4.55 -0.63 -4.38
N ALA A 87 5.32 -0.50 -5.48
CA ALA A 87 4.84 0.15 -6.69
C ALA A 87 3.60 -0.53 -7.29
N SER A 88 3.60 -1.86 -7.37
CA SER A 88 2.48 -2.64 -7.90
C SER A 88 1.28 -2.62 -6.94
N ALA A 89 1.53 -2.85 -5.67
CA ALA A 89 0.49 -3.03 -4.66
C ALA A 89 -0.20 -1.70 -4.28
N ILE A 90 0.56 -0.63 -4.05
CA ILE A 90 -0.02 0.70 -3.75
C ILE A 90 -0.78 1.26 -4.96
N THR A 91 -0.28 1.01 -6.19
CA THR A 91 -1.05 1.41 -7.39
C THR A 91 -2.35 0.62 -7.52
N THR A 92 -2.33 -0.68 -7.20
CA THR A 92 -3.56 -1.49 -7.12
C THR A 92 -4.52 -0.93 -6.07
N LEU A 93 -4.03 -0.59 -4.87
CA LEU A 93 -4.84 0.03 -3.80
C LEU A 93 -5.37 1.42 -4.17
N ALA A 94 -4.67 2.17 -5.01
CA ALA A 94 -5.10 3.50 -5.46
C ALA A 94 -6.06 3.46 -6.64
N THR A 95 -6.05 2.39 -7.45
CA THR A 95 -6.84 2.31 -8.69
C THR A 95 -7.94 1.26 -8.67
N GLY A 96 -7.82 0.23 -7.83
CA GLY A 96 -8.73 -0.91 -7.79
C GLY A 96 -8.63 -1.83 -9.00
N VAL A 97 -7.48 -1.80 -9.74
CA VAL A 97 -7.21 -2.69 -10.87
C VAL A 97 -5.90 -3.44 -10.69
N ALA A 98 -5.72 -4.54 -11.41
CA ALA A 98 -4.55 -5.40 -11.29
C ALA A 98 -3.30 -4.79 -11.95
N PRO A 99 -2.07 -5.22 -11.55
CA PRO A 99 -0.82 -4.75 -12.18
C PRO A 99 -0.77 -4.90 -13.70
N VAL A 100 -1.38 -5.93 -14.26
CA VAL A 100 -1.48 -6.12 -15.71
C VAL A 100 -2.30 -5.01 -16.40
N GLU A 101 -3.22 -4.36 -15.68
CA GLU A 101 -4.06 -3.29 -16.20
C GLU A 101 -3.43 -1.91 -16.00
N HIS A 102 -2.87 -1.64 -14.81
CA HIS A 102 -2.25 -0.32 -14.55
C HIS A 102 -0.79 -0.23 -15.04
N GLY A 103 -0.14 -1.36 -15.38
CA GLY A 103 1.16 -1.41 -16.03
C GLY A 103 2.37 -1.23 -15.12
N LEU A 104 2.20 -1.07 -13.80
CA LEU A 104 3.31 -0.98 -12.85
C LEU A 104 3.61 -2.38 -12.27
N ASN A 105 4.66 -3.00 -12.77
CA ASN A 105 5.05 -4.36 -12.44
C ASN A 105 6.40 -4.43 -11.70
N GLY A 106 6.79 -3.38 -10.98
CA GLY A 106 8.01 -3.35 -10.19
C GLY A 106 8.36 -1.96 -9.68
N TRP A 107 9.26 -1.88 -8.69
CA TRP A 107 9.87 -0.62 -8.26
C TRP A 107 10.68 0.02 -9.40
N PHE A 108 11.39 -0.80 -10.17
CA PHE A 108 12.00 -0.43 -11.44
C PHE A 108 11.30 -1.16 -12.56
N ILE A 109 10.92 -0.42 -13.61
CA ILE A 109 10.32 -0.98 -14.82
C ILE A 109 11.12 -0.54 -16.05
N HIS A 110 11.18 -1.42 -17.06
CA HIS A 110 11.75 -1.05 -18.35
C HIS A 110 10.65 -0.48 -19.26
N ASP A 111 10.79 0.77 -19.65
CA ASP A 111 9.83 1.42 -20.55
C ASP A 111 10.57 2.17 -21.68
N ARG A 112 10.49 1.62 -22.89
CA ARG A 112 11.13 2.19 -24.09
C ARG A 112 10.64 3.60 -24.39
N ARG A 113 9.41 3.93 -24.03
CA ARG A 113 8.82 5.28 -24.25
C ARG A 113 9.55 6.36 -23.45
N PHE A 114 10.24 5.97 -22.39
CA PHE A 114 10.97 6.86 -21.49
C PHE A 114 12.48 6.59 -21.47
N GLY A 115 12.97 5.78 -22.42
CA GLY A 115 14.39 5.57 -22.65
C GLY A 115 15.05 4.55 -21.73
N GLY A 116 14.33 3.53 -21.28
CA GLY A 116 14.92 2.42 -20.52
C GLY A 116 14.34 2.22 -19.13
N VAL A 117 15.20 1.90 -18.16
CA VAL A 117 14.76 1.57 -16.80
C VAL A 117 14.46 2.82 -15.98
N ILE A 118 13.28 2.86 -15.41
CA ILE A 118 12.77 3.96 -14.59
C ILE A 118 12.21 3.46 -13.26
N ALA A 119 12.20 4.33 -12.24
CA ALA A 119 11.43 4.13 -11.00
C ALA A 119 10.17 5.00 -11.08
N PRO A 120 8.98 4.40 -11.27
CA PRO A 120 7.77 5.16 -11.55
C PRO A 120 7.25 5.98 -10.36
N LEU A 121 7.43 5.54 -9.12
CA LEU A 121 6.93 6.26 -7.95
C LEU A 121 7.69 7.58 -7.72
N PRO A 122 9.04 7.58 -7.61
CA PRO A 122 9.79 8.83 -7.50
C PRO A 122 9.94 9.59 -8.82
N LEU A 123 9.53 9.01 -9.95
CA LEU A 123 9.68 9.58 -11.31
C LEU A 123 11.14 9.91 -11.64
N ILE A 124 12.01 8.93 -11.49
CA ILE A 124 13.43 9.03 -11.83
C ILE A 124 13.86 7.91 -12.78
N ARG A 125 14.93 8.15 -13.53
CA ARG A 125 15.65 7.13 -14.28
C ARG A 125 16.45 6.24 -13.32
N ARG A 126 16.88 5.08 -13.80
CA ARG A 126 17.79 4.21 -13.02
C ARG A 126 19.10 4.91 -12.63
N SER A 127 19.54 5.88 -13.44
CA SER A 127 20.70 6.74 -13.17
C SER A 127 20.48 7.75 -12.03
N GLY A 128 19.25 7.92 -11.52
CA GLY A 128 18.88 8.89 -10.49
C GLY A 128 18.38 10.23 -11.04
N GLU A 129 18.45 10.46 -12.35
CA GLU A 129 17.98 11.69 -12.97
C GLU A 129 16.45 11.79 -12.97
N PRO A 130 15.87 12.99 -12.82
CA PRO A 130 14.43 13.20 -12.93
C PRO A 130 13.89 12.70 -14.28
N LEU A 131 12.76 12.02 -14.24
CA LEU A 131 12.06 11.58 -15.44
C LEU A 131 11.15 12.70 -15.93
N GLU A 132 11.54 13.29 -17.06
CA GLU A 132 10.76 14.32 -17.73
C GLU A 132 10.36 13.90 -19.13
N ALA A 133 9.09 14.07 -19.46
CA ALA A 133 8.57 13.83 -20.80
C ALA A 133 7.24 14.57 -20.98
N PHE A 134 6.91 14.88 -22.23
CA PHE A 134 5.62 15.44 -22.58
C PHE A 134 4.49 14.48 -22.17
N ARG A 135 3.53 15.00 -21.42
CA ARG A 135 2.40 14.23 -20.87
C ARG A 135 2.85 12.96 -20.12
N LEU A 136 3.92 13.07 -19.31
CA LEU A 136 4.52 11.95 -18.58
C LEU A 136 3.48 11.16 -17.78
N LEU A 137 2.74 11.85 -16.88
CA LEU A 137 1.84 11.17 -15.93
C LEU A 137 0.72 10.36 -16.62
N PRO A 138 -0.05 10.92 -17.58
CA PRO A 138 -1.09 10.11 -18.24
C PRO A 138 -0.55 9.02 -19.17
N ARG A 139 0.72 9.09 -19.57
CA ARG A 139 1.37 8.05 -20.36
C ARG A 139 1.92 6.92 -19.48
N LEU A 140 2.41 7.26 -18.29
CA LEU A 140 2.96 6.31 -17.33
C LEU A 140 1.85 5.66 -16.49
N PHE A 141 0.85 6.45 -16.10
CA PHE A 141 -0.29 6.04 -15.28
C PHE A 141 -1.61 6.23 -16.05
N PRO A 142 -1.93 5.32 -16.98
CA PRO A 142 -3.11 5.46 -17.84
C PRO A 142 -4.43 5.24 -17.10
N VAL A 143 -4.39 4.54 -15.96
CA VAL A 143 -5.59 4.23 -15.17
C VAL A 143 -5.88 5.36 -14.19
N ALA A 144 -7.11 5.80 -14.15
CA ALA A 144 -7.55 6.82 -13.20
C ALA A 144 -7.61 6.25 -11.77
N PRO A 145 -7.25 7.02 -10.74
CA PRO A 145 -7.41 6.59 -9.35
C PRO A 145 -8.88 6.37 -9.00
N MET A 146 -9.15 5.42 -8.10
CA MET A 146 -10.51 5.09 -7.67
C MET A 146 -11.19 6.23 -6.91
N TYR A 147 -10.43 7.17 -6.38
CA TYR A 147 -10.96 8.32 -5.64
C TYR A 147 -11.60 9.37 -6.55
N ARG A 148 -11.21 9.38 -7.83
CA ARG A 148 -11.79 10.28 -8.81
C ARG A 148 -13.26 9.91 -9.06
N HIS A 149 -14.14 10.87 -8.86
CA HIS A 149 -15.61 10.68 -8.98
C HIS A 149 -16.20 9.68 -7.97
N ALA A 150 -15.51 9.43 -6.85
CA ALA A 150 -16.09 8.68 -5.75
C ALA A 150 -17.37 9.36 -5.23
N CYS A 151 -18.37 8.56 -4.87
CA CYS A 151 -19.63 9.06 -4.28
C CYS A 151 -19.49 9.39 -2.79
N ARG A 152 -18.38 8.95 -2.18
CA ARG A 152 -18.05 9.14 -0.75
C ARG A 152 -16.83 10.04 -0.64
N PRO A 153 -16.73 10.90 0.38
CA PRO A 153 -15.49 11.63 0.66
C PRO A 153 -14.30 10.69 0.87
N VAL A 154 -13.14 11.10 0.40
CA VAL A 154 -11.89 10.35 0.59
C VAL A 154 -10.82 11.29 1.12
N THR A 155 -10.11 10.87 2.16
CA THR A 155 -8.90 11.50 2.67
C THR A 155 -7.73 10.53 2.57
N LEU A 156 -6.61 10.98 2.05
CA LEU A 156 -5.33 10.25 2.02
C LEU A 156 -4.42 10.84 3.09
N VAL A 157 -4.14 10.10 4.15
CA VAL A 157 -3.16 10.48 5.17
C VAL A 157 -1.81 9.91 4.77
N SER A 158 -0.86 10.78 4.43
CA SER A 158 0.41 10.41 3.79
C SER A 158 1.60 11.15 4.42
N PRO A 159 2.79 10.53 4.49
CA PRO A 159 3.99 11.21 4.98
C PRO A 159 4.25 12.50 4.18
N VAL A 160 4.59 13.58 4.87
CA VAL A 160 4.82 14.91 4.26
C VAL A 160 5.84 14.86 3.12
N GLN A 161 6.85 13.98 3.20
CA GLN A 161 7.90 13.82 2.20
C GLN A 161 7.38 13.36 0.83
N ILE A 162 6.24 12.65 0.80
CA ILE A 162 5.67 12.10 -0.44
C ILE A 162 4.24 12.55 -0.69
N ALA A 163 3.57 13.18 0.29
CA ALA A 163 2.17 13.59 0.21
C ALA A 163 1.87 14.40 -1.08
N PHE A 164 2.77 15.29 -1.46
CA PHE A 164 2.62 16.16 -2.63
C PHE A 164 3.57 15.80 -3.77
N SER A 165 4.12 14.58 -3.79
CA SER A 165 4.86 14.08 -4.93
C SER A 165 3.98 14.01 -6.18
N ARG A 166 4.59 14.05 -7.37
CA ARG A 166 3.84 13.95 -8.64
C ARG A 166 3.02 12.65 -8.74
N PHE A 167 3.54 11.54 -8.17
CA PHE A 167 2.81 10.28 -8.09
C PHE A 167 1.60 10.41 -7.17
N SER A 168 1.79 10.93 -5.94
CA SER A 168 0.71 11.07 -4.95
C SER A 168 -0.38 12.03 -5.43
N LEU A 169 0.00 13.17 -6.01
CA LEU A 169 -0.96 14.11 -6.59
C LEU A 169 -1.74 13.50 -7.78
N HIS A 170 -1.10 12.65 -8.59
CA HIS A 170 -1.77 11.98 -9.69
C HIS A 170 -2.78 10.94 -9.21
N HIS A 171 -2.36 10.07 -8.27
CA HIS A 171 -3.19 9.00 -7.73
C HIS A 171 -4.15 9.46 -6.62
N GLY A 172 -3.91 10.61 -6.01
CA GLY A 172 -4.80 11.24 -5.03
C GLY A 172 -5.91 12.11 -5.63
N ARG A 173 -6.03 12.21 -6.97
CA ARG A 173 -7.06 13.03 -7.59
C ARG A 173 -8.46 12.59 -7.18
N GLY A 174 -9.22 13.51 -6.62
CA GLY A 174 -10.57 13.28 -6.08
C GLY A 174 -10.58 13.08 -4.57
N ALA A 175 -9.43 12.97 -3.93
CA ALA A 175 -9.29 12.89 -2.48
C ALA A 175 -8.69 14.17 -1.89
N HIS A 176 -8.98 14.44 -0.64
CA HIS A 176 -8.22 15.34 0.20
C HIS A 176 -6.90 14.68 0.60
N ILE A 177 -5.78 15.41 0.62
CA ILE A 177 -4.48 14.90 1.07
C ILE A 177 -4.15 15.58 2.38
N GLU A 178 -4.02 14.79 3.44
CA GLU A 178 -3.62 15.23 4.78
C GLU A 178 -2.19 14.74 5.04
N PRO A 179 -1.18 15.62 5.06
CA PRO A 179 0.19 15.25 5.33
C PRO A 179 0.41 15.04 6.83
N TYR A 180 1.34 14.14 7.18
CA TYR A 180 1.77 13.95 8.57
C TYR A 180 3.29 13.84 8.71
N GLU A 181 3.81 14.12 9.90
CA GLU A 181 5.23 14.00 10.24
C GLU A 181 5.42 13.15 11.50
N GLY A 182 5.81 11.89 11.30
CA GLY A 182 6.01 10.93 12.39
C GLY A 182 4.73 10.25 12.87
N LEU A 183 4.90 9.23 13.73
CA LEU A 183 3.81 8.32 14.09
C LEU A 183 2.74 8.96 14.98
N GLN A 184 3.11 9.93 15.84
CA GLN A 184 2.13 10.62 16.70
C GLN A 184 1.22 11.50 15.85
N ASP A 185 1.78 12.25 14.92
CA ASP A 185 1.04 13.08 13.99
C ASP A 185 0.18 12.25 13.03
N TYR A 186 0.67 11.08 12.60
CA TYR A 186 -0.13 10.10 11.85
C TYR A 186 -1.43 9.72 12.58
N VAL A 187 -1.33 9.42 13.88
CA VAL A 187 -2.50 9.10 14.71
C VAL A 187 -3.43 10.31 14.84
N ALA A 188 -2.88 11.49 15.14
CA ALA A 188 -3.64 12.71 15.26
C ALA A 188 -4.38 13.06 13.96
N ALA A 189 -3.69 13.05 12.83
CA ALA A 189 -4.29 13.32 11.52
C ALA A 189 -5.45 12.37 11.20
N ILE A 190 -5.33 11.08 11.53
CA ILE A 190 -6.42 10.11 11.32
C ILE A 190 -7.63 10.44 12.20
N VAL A 191 -7.41 10.80 13.47
CA VAL A 191 -8.49 11.14 14.41
C VAL A 191 -9.19 12.43 13.96
N ASP A 192 -8.44 13.47 13.61
CA ASP A 192 -8.97 14.75 13.14
C ASP A 192 -9.80 14.56 11.85
N MET A 193 -9.31 13.74 10.91
CA MET A 193 -10.08 13.45 9.71
C MET A 193 -11.31 12.58 10.00
N ALA A 194 -11.25 11.69 10.99
CA ALA A 194 -12.42 10.93 11.42
C ALA A 194 -13.50 11.84 12.05
N ASP A 195 -13.10 12.87 12.78
CA ASP A 195 -14.00 13.90 13.30
C ASP A 195 -14.61 14.73 12.16
N ALA A 196 -13.81 15.16 11.21
CA ALA A 196 -14.26 15.90 10.05
C ALA A 196 -15.29 15.12 9.18
N LEU A 197 -15.13 13.79 9.10
CA LEU A 197 -15.99 12.91 8.32
C LEU A 197 -17.13 12.24 9.13
N ALA A 198 -17.26 12.52 10.41
CA ALA A 198 -18.22 11.86 11.30
C ALA A 198 -19.68 11.91 10.81
N HIS A 199 -20.08 12.97 10.11
CA HIS A 199 -21.45 13.16 9.62
C HIS A 199 -21.66 12.67 8.18
N SER A 200 -20.62 12.71 7.35
CA SER A 200 -20.69 12.32 5.93
C SER A 200 -20.34 10.87 5.67
N GLY A 201 -19.57 10.26 6.59
CA GLY A 201 -18.87 9.01 6.30
C GLY A 201 -17.78 9.19 5.25
N GLY A 202 -17.25 8.09 4.75
CA GLY A 202 -16.26 8.09 3.69
C GLY A 202 -15.07 7.17 3.97
N LEU A 203 -13.94 7.44 3.32
CA LEU A 203 -12.71 6.69 3.45
C LEU A 203 -11.58 7.58 3.98
N ILE A 204 -10.89 7.12 5.00
CA ILE A 204 -9.56 7.60 5.36
C ILE A 204 -8.58 6.49 4.98
N HIS A 205 -7.75 6.71 3.95
CA HIS A 205 -6.71 5.79 3.52
C HIS A 205 -5.36 6.31 4.02
N ALA A 206 -4.84 5.70 5.06
CA ALA A 206 -3.66 6.16 5.77
C ALA A 206 -2.47 5.21 5.50
N TYR A 207 -1.38 5.73 4.95
CA TYR A 207 -0.20 4.97 4.55
C TYR A 207 0.99 5.25 5.47
N TYR A 208 1.64 4.19 5.97
CA TYR A 208 2.79 4.26 6.87
C TYR A 208 3.97 3.43 6.32
N PRO A 209 5.05 4.07 5.81
CA PRO A 209 6.15 3.39 5.10
C PRO A 209 7.34 3.00 5.99
N VAL A 210 7.39 3.42 7.27
CA VAL A 210 8.63 3.36 8.05
C VAL A 210 9.04 1.92 8.39
N PHE A 211 8.09 1.00 8.53
CA PHE A 211 8.41 -0.40 8.81
C PHE A 211 9.13 -1.05 7.62
N ASP A 212 8.67 -0.81 6.39
CA ASP A 212 9.33 -1.27 5.17
C ASP A 212 10.73 -0.67 5.03
N MET A 213 10.87 0.64 5.19
CA MET A 213 12.16 1.34 5.12
C MET A 213 13.19 0.73 6.07
N LEU A 214 12.83 0.52 7.35
CA LEU A 214 13.73 -0.07 8.34
C LEU A 214 14.03 -1.54 8.05
N SER A 215 13.04 -2.28 7.55
CA SER A 215 13.22 -3.67 7.14
C SER A 215 14.19 -3.82 5.97
N HIS A 216 14.18 -2.90 5.02
CA HIS A 216 15.16 -2.85 3.93
C HIS A 216 16.57 -2.48 4.41
N GLN A 217 16.68 -1.56 5.37
CA GLN A 217 17.98 -1.10 5.88
C GLN A 217 18.65 -2.09 6.81
N HIS A 218 17.90 -2.75 7.68
CA HIS A 218 18.42 -3.53 8.81
C HIS A 218 17.99 -4.99 8.78
N GLY A 219 17.05 -5.36 7.93
CA GLY A 219 16.37 -6.67 7.92
C GLY A 219 15.05 -6.65 8.68
N CYS A 220 14.07 -7.40 8.19
CA CYS A 220 12.71 -7.37 8.75
C CYS A 220 12.59 -7.91 10.19
N ARG A 221 13.61 -8.61 10.69
CA ARG A 221 13.66 -9.10 12.08
C ARG A 221 14.71 -8.38 12.94
N SER A 222 15.25 -7.27 12.48
CA SER A 222 16.19 -6.45 13.22
C SER A 222 15.55 -5.79 14.45
N ALA A 223 16.38 -5.35 15.38
CA ALA A 223 15.90 -4.61 16.56
C ALA A 223 15.15 -3.34 16.18
N GLU A 224 15.57 -2.67 15.11
CA GLU A 224 14.98 -1.45 14.58
C GLU A 224 13.56 -1.72 13.99
N ALA A 225 13.41 -2.78 13.19
CA ALA A 225 12.13 -3.17 12.63
C ALA A 225 11.15 -3.61 13.73
N VAL A 226 11.62 -4.42 14.69
CA VAL A 226 10.81 -4.86 15.84
C VAL A 226 10.39 -3.67 16.72
N ALA A 227 11.30 -2.74 17.00
CA ALA A 227 10.96 -1.53 17.75
C ALA A 227 9.97 -0.63 16.99
N CYS A 228 10.08 -0.54 15.67
CA CYS A 228 9.10 0.15 14.83
C CYS A 228 7.73 -0.52 14.94
N PHE A 229 7.67 -1.84 14.78
CA PHE A 229 6.43 -2.60 14.92
C PHE A 229 5.77 -2.38 16.28
N THR A 230 6.55 -2.44 17.39
CA THR A 230 6.01 -2.19 18.74
C THR A 230 5.35 -0.82 18.86
N ARG A 231 5.94 0.21 18.25
CA ARG A 231 5.34 1.56 18.24
C ARG A 231 4.09 1.62 17.37
N VAL A 232 4.08 0.94 16.22
CA VAL A 232 2.92 0.86 15.34
C VAL A 232 1.76 0.13 16.02
N ASP A 233 2.04 -0.96 16.74
CA ASP A 233 1.04 -1.70 17.51
C ASP A 233 0.43 -0.83 18.63
N ALA A 234 1.26 -0.08 19.35
CA ALA A 234 0.79 0.89 20.36
C ALA A 234 -0.05 2.02 19.72
N ALA A 235 0.33 2.50 18.53
CA ALA A 235 -0.44 3.49 17.78
C ALA A 235 -1.80 2.92 17.32
N PHE A 236 -1.85 1.67 16.92
CA PHE A 236 -3.09 0.97 16.60
C PHE A 236 -4.03 0.91 17.82
N VAL A 237 -3.51 0.54 19.00
CA VAL A 237 -4.30 0.56 20.26
C VAL A 237 -4.82 1.96 20.56
N SER A 238 -3.98 2.99 20.38
CA SER A 238 -4.39 4.39 20.59
C SER A 238 -5.51 4.80 19.64
N LEU A 239 -5.44 4.39 18.38
CA LEU A 239 -6.51 4.64 17.40
C LEU A 239 -7.81 3.90 17.77
N GLN A 240 -7.73 2.63 18.19
CA GLN A 240 -8.91 1.90 18.67
C GLN A 240 -9.59 2.63 19.82
N GLN A 241 -8.81 3.15 20.77
CA GLN A 241 -9.35 3.91 21.92
C GLN A 241 -9.95 5.25 21.49
N ALA A 242 -9.24 6.01 20.65
CA ALA A 242 -9.70 7.31 20.17
C ALA A 242 -10.96 7.22 19.30
N LEU A 243 -11.12 6.13 18.56
CA LEU A 243 -12.28 5.89 17.69
C LEU A 243 -13.40 5.08 18.37
N ALA A 244 -13.23 4.70 19.65
CA ALA A 244 -14.22 3.92 20.38
C ALA A 244 -15.56 4.68 20.50
N GLY A 245 -16.66 3.94 20.31
CA GLY A 245 -18.02 4.52 20.37
C GLY A 245 -18.45 5.31 19.11
N ARG A 246 -17.57 5.43 18.10
CA ARG A 246 -17.90 6.05 16.81
C ARG A 246 -18.34 4.96 15.81
N ASP A 247 -19.17 5.33 14.84
CA ASP A 247 -19.54 4.42 13.74
C ASP A 247 -18.42 4.37 12.68
N VAL A 248 -17.28 3.78 13.07
CA VAL A 248 -16.06 3.67 12.25
C VAL A 248 -15.64 2.21 12.13
N ARG A 249 -15.25 1.81 10.93
CA ARG A 249 -14.57 0.53 10.69
C ARG A 249 -13.07 0.81 10.53
N LEU A 250 -12.28 0.35 11.51
CA LEU A 250 -10.82 0.42 11.47
C LEU A 250 -10.27 -0.88 10.87
N LEU A 251 -9.65 -0.77 9.71
CA LEU A 251 -9.05 -1.86 8.94
C LEU A 251 -7.54 -1.64 8.84
N VAL A 252 -6.78 -2.72 8.92
CA VAL A 252 -5.33 -2.71 8.72
C VAL A 252 -4.96 -3.73 7.65
N THR A 253 -4.12 -3.33 6.72
CA THR A 253 -3.50 -4.23 5.74
C THR A 253 -2.05 -3.84 5.49
N ALA A 254 -1.31 -4.70 4.82
CA ALA A 254 -0.04 -4.39 4.21
C ALA A 254 -0.16 -4.49 2.69
N ASP A 255 0.73 -3.86 1.97
CA ASP A 255 0.86 -3.98 0.53
C ASP A 255 1.65 -5.23 0.14
N HIS A 256 2.65 -5.61 0.92
CA HIS A 256 3.42 -6.86 0.83
C HIS A 256 4.05 -7.24 2.17
N GLY A 257 4.85 -8.28 2.18
CA GLY A 257 5.69 -8.70 3.31
C GLY A 257 7.13 -8.86 2.88
N PHE A 258 7.94 -9.44 3.76
CA PHE A 258 9.35 -9.72 3.54
C PHE A 258 9.65 -11.21 3.62
N ILE A 259 10.67 -11.62 2.87
CA ILE A 259 11.37 -12.90 3.04
C ILE A 259 12.86 -12.62 3.25
N ASP A 260 13.52 -13.43 4.05
CA ASP A 260 14.96 -13.36 4.21
C ASP A 260 15.64 -13.89 2.94
N ALA A 261 16.60 -13.11 2.42
CA ALA A 261 17.45 -13.46 1.30
C ALA A 261 18.92 -13.50 1.76
N PRO A 262 19.35 -14.58 2.41
CA PRO A 262 20.69 -14.68 2.96
C PRO A 262 21.74 -14.65 1.84
N PRO A 263 22.96 -14.12 2.09
CA PRO A 263 23.98 -13.90 1.08
C PRO A 263 24.31 -15.13 0.23
N GLU A 264 24.28 -16.33 0.82
CA GLU A 264 24.54 -17.60 0.15
C GLU A 264 23.47 -17.99 -0.89
N ARG A 265 22.32 -17.34 -0.86
CA ARG A 265 21.25 -17.52 -1.88
C ARG A 265 21.24 -16.43 -2.95
N ARG A 266 22.18 -15.47 -2.84
CA ARG A 266 22.33 -14.43 -3.83
C ARG A 266 23.02 -14.98 -5.08
N ILE A 267 22.46 -14.72 -6.23
CA ILE A 267 23.07 -15.04 -7.53
C ILE A 267 23.55 -13.72 -8.12
N ASP A 268 24.88 -13.55 -8.20
CA ASP A 268 25.48 -12.41 -8.87
C ASP A 268 25.64 -12.76 -10.36
N LEU A 269 25.01 -11.98 -11.23
CA LEU A 269 25.12 -12.15 -12.68
C LEU A 269 26.42 -11.50 -13.15
N ALA A 270 27.28 -12.29 -13.81
CA ALA A 270 28.50 -11.76 -14.40
C ALA A 270 28.16 -10.72 -15.49
N PRO A 271 28.85 -9.55 -15.51
CA PRO A 271 28.57 -8.49 -16.50
C PRO A 271 28.73 -8.92 -17.96
N ASP A 272 29.54 -9.94 -18.22
CA ASP A 272 29.89 -10.50 -19.52
C ASP A 272 29.31 -11.90 -19.76
N GLY A 273 28.42 -12.36 -18.89
CA GLY A 273 27.78 -13.66 -19.00
C GLY A 273 26.62 -13.68 -20.01
N GLU A 274 26.16 -14.90 -20.35
CA GLU A 274 25.03 -15.12 -21.29
C GLU A 274 23.77 -14.33 -20.85
N VAL A 275 23.48 -14.29 -19.56
CA VAL A 275 22.31 -13.56 -19.04
C VAL A 275 22.47 -12.06 -19.23
N ALA A 276 23.67 -11.50 -19.07
CA ALA A 276 23.93 -10.10 -19.34
C ALA A 276 23.74 -9.76 -20.84
N ALA A 277 24.17 -10.65 -21.71
CA ALA A 277 23.96 -10.50 -23.17
C ALA A 277 22.46 -10.58 -23.57
N MET A 278 21.64 -11.31 -22.81
CA MET A 278 20.18 -11.37 -23.03
C MET A 278 19.45 -10.11 -22.51
N LEU A 279 20.08 -9.33 -21.63
CA LEU A 279 19.50 -8.13 -21.02
C LEU A 279 19.98 -6.83 -21.71
N ALA A 280 20.96 -6.91 -22.59
CA ALA A 280 21.48 -5.78 -23.38
C ALA A 280 20.61 -5.52 -24.61
#